data_254c16068482deaa076d72c52a4298fb
#
_entry.id   254c16068482deaa076d72c52a4298fb
#
_cell.length_a   1.000
_cell.length_b   1.000
_cell.length_c   1.000
_cell.angle_alpha   90.00
_cell.angle_beta   90.00
_cell.angle_gamma   90.00
#
_symmetry.space_group_name_H-M   'P 1'
#
loop_
_entity.id
_entity.type
_entity.pdbx_description
1 polymer ?
#
loop_
_entity_poly.entity_id
_entity_poly.type
_entity_poly.pdbx_seq_one_letter_code
_entity_poly.pdbx_strand_id
1 'polypeptide(L)'
;MKTTTFIVPAAAVALVCAGSPVAGASISEPPGTLLSSADVPASDGQRIRYTTQNEAGETVEVSGALYDTPNARGLIAVAPGTRGMADHCAPSAGEAMLSSIKDGSIGINYEAPIVGTLIDAGYRVVVTDYIGLGTPGTHTYLNRIEQGHALIDAARATAHDDEAIAFWGYSQGGGASAAAAELVADYAPELDVRATFAGAPPADPLAVMEQGSTGMLETVVGYSTISYASTYPDFREALEEHLTDEGRRWFAALEKSCITDPPIPHGDLFEGGETLTELVLTDDRFTRTLNHNKLGTVPVSAPIMVMTNPDDDLVPEPQATQLARDYEALGSDVEYRLLSVPGTKTAPLSSGSSLAPFDDADALTRLSSYPISNIPVAGHAAPIVLNAGDALAWLAEYMPPKKIDATRVAVTSILAVLAVLAGVGSVLAPSLRGLA
;
A
#
# COMPACT_ATOMS: atom_id res chain seq x y z
N MET A 1 -29.70 15.31 60.28
CA MET A 1 -29.56 15.01 58.83
C MET A 1 -28.15 14.61 58.60
N LYS A 2 -27.88 13.31 58.37
CA LYS A 2 -26.54 12.77 58.08
C LYS A 2 -26.43 12.67 56.57
N THR A 3 -25.52 13.43 55.97
CA THR A 3 -25.18 13.43 54.55
C THR A 3 -24.23 12.29 54.33
N THR A 4 -24.66 11.24 53.59
CA THR A 4 -23.85 10.13 53.20
C THR A 4 -23.26 10.44 51.83
N THR A 5 -21.94 10.68 51.78
CA THR A 5 -21.18 10.87 50.55
C THR A 5 -20.88 9.49 49.95
N PHE A 6 -21.45 9.20 48.78
CA PHE A 6 -21.08 8.02 47.99
C PHE A 6 -19.81 8.32 47.21
N ILE A 7 -18.73 7.65 47.56
CA ILE A 7 -17.52 7.60 46.77
C ILE A 7 -17.74 6.48 45.72
N VAL A 8 -17.85 6.87 44.45
CA VAL A 8 -17.83 5.95 43.31
C VAL A 8 -16.38 5.65 43.00
N PRO A 9 -15.93 4.39 43.07
CA PRO A 9 -14.56 4.07 42.61
C PRO A 9 -14.48 4.25 41.11
N ALA A 10 -13.55 5.09 40.66
CA ALA A 10 -13.12 5.15 39.26
C ALA A 10 -12.54 3.78 38.91
N ALA A 11 -13.31 3.00 38.16
CA ALA A 11 -12.77 1.82 37.50
C ALA A 11 -11.82 2.33 36.40
N ALA A 12 -10.51 2.13 36.59
CA ALA A 12 -9.54 2.28 35.54
C ALA A 12 -9.88 1.27 34.44
N VAL A 13 -10.44 1.75 33.35
CA VAL A 13 -10.55 0.97 32.11
C VAL A 13 -9.14 0.92 31.55
N ALA A 14 -8.41 -0.14 31.90
CA ALA A 14 -7.23 -0.54 31.15
C ALA A 14 -7.74 -0.88 29.75
N LEU A 15 -7.53 0.01 28.79
CA LEU A 15 -7.68 -0.29 27.38
C LEU A 15 -6.50 -1.22 27.04
N VAL A 16 -6.79 -2.50 27.16
CA VAL A 16 -5.94 -3.52 26.60
C VAL A 16 -6.01 -3.32 25.11
N CYS A 17 -4.93 -2.75 24.50
CA CYS A 17 -4.49 -3.18 23.19
C CYS A 17 -4.00 -4.63 23.34
N ALA A 18 -4.82 -5.46 23.92
CA ALA A 18 -4.73 -6.88 23.90
C ALA A 18 -5.36 -7.32 22.59
N GLY A 19 -4.66 -7.09 21.48
CA GLY A 19 -4.53 -8.18 20.58
C GLY A 19 -3.87 -9.30 21.39
N SER A 20 -4.64 -9.97 22.26
CA SER A 20 -4.32 -11.34 22.61
C SER A 20 -4.13 -11.99 21.25
N PRO A 21 -3.00 -12.66 20.97
CA PRO A 21 -2.97 -13.56 19.85
C PRO A 21 -4.22 -14.41 20.06
N VAL A 22 -5.22 -14.25 19.21
CA VAL A 22 -6.26 -15.26 19.08
C VAL A 22 -5.40 -16.45 18.74
N ALA A 23 -5.28 -17.39 19.68
CA ALA A 23 -4.66 -18.67 19.42
C ALA A 23 -5.52 -19.32 18.34
N GLY A 24 -5.36 -18.88 17.11
CA GLY A 24 -5.82 -19.54 15.92
C GLY A 24 -5.17 -20.91 15.98
N ALA A 25 -5.92 -21.96 15.68
CA ALA A 25 -5.34 -23.28 15.53
C ALA A 25 -4.10 -23.11 14.64
N SER A 26 -2.95 -23.59 15.12
CA SER A 26 -1.71 -23.50 14.35
C SER A 26 -1.94 -24.13 12.99
N ILE A 27 -1.77 -23.33 11.94
CA ILE A 27 -1.89 -23.80 10.56
C ILE A 27 -0.72 -24.75 10.33
N SER A 28 -1.01 -26.00 9.96
CA SER A 28 0.01 -27.04 9.78
C SER A 28 0.62 -27.02 8.37
N GLU A 29 -0.08 -26.38 7.44
CA GLU A 29 0.33 -26.26 6.07
C GLU A 29 1.53 -25.30 5.95
N PRO A 30 2.52 -25.63 5.09
CA PRO A 30 3.67 -24.75 4.87
C PRO A 30 3.24 -23.43 4.21
N PRO A 31 4.05 -22.35 4.36
CA PRO A 31 3.85 -21.09 3.65
C PRO A 31 3.68 -21.29 2.13
N GLY A 32 2.82 -20.51 1.49
CA GLY A 32 2.50 -20.62 0.07
C GLY A 32 1.52 -21.75 -0.28
N THR A 33 0.80 -22.32 0.69
CA THR A 33 -0.24 -23.32 0.43
C THR A 33 -1.57 -22.63 0.15
N LEU A 34 -2.20 -22.94 -0.99
CA LEU A 34 -3.56 -22.49 -1.29
C LEU A 34 -4.55 -23.27 -0.41
N LEU A 35 -5.25 -22.59 0.48
CA LEU A 35 -6.21 -23.16 1.41
C LEU A 35 -7.62 -23.27 0.82
N SER A 36 -8.04 -22.26 0.10
CA SER A 36 -9.35 -22.21 -0.55
C SER A 36 -9.39 -21.20 -1.69
N SER A 37 -10.34 -21.41 -2.59
CA SER A 37 -10.67 -20.50 -3.69
C SER A 37 -12.19 -20.49 -3.87
N ALA A 38 -12.75 -19.31 -4.12
CA ALA A 38 -14.17 -19.12 -4.36
C ALA A 38 -14.38 -18.00 -5.39
N ASP A 39 -15.27 -18.25 -6.36
CA ASP A 39 -15.59 -17.25 -7.38
C ASP A 39 -16.17 -15.98 -6.74
N VAL A 40 -15.74 -14.82 -7.22
CA VAL A 40 -16.32 -13.53 -6.83
C VAL A 40 -17.52 -13.26 -7.75
N PRO A 41 -18.74 -13.08 -7.21
CA PRO A 41 -19.91 -12.77 -8.04
C PRO A 41 -19.66 -11.54 -8.92
N ALA A 42 -20.08 -11.59 -10.18
CA ALA A 42 -19.93 -10.53 -11.19
C ALA A 42 -18.46 -10.10 -11.51
N SER A 43 -17.48 -10.93 -11.16
CA SER A 43 -16.06 -10.74 -11.49
C SER A 43 -15.52 -12.01 -12.14
N ASP A 44 -14.52 -11.88 -13.01
CA ASP A 44 -13.78 -13.03 -13.57
C ASP A 44 -12.67 -13.51 -12.59
N GLY A 45 -12.63 -12.99 -11.37
CA GLY A 45 -11.66 -13.32 -10.34
C GLY A 45 -12.16 -14.31 -9.31
N GLN A 46 -11.22 -14.92 -8.62
CA GLN A 46 -11.46 -15.80 -7.48
C GLN A 46 -10.89 -15.17 -6.22
N ARG A 47 -11.66 -15.12 -5.15
CA ARG A 47 -11.13 -14.85 -3.83
C ARG A 47 -10.40 -16.09 -3.33
N ILE A 48 -9.14 -15.92 -2.95
CA ILE A 48 -8.30 -17.00 -2.43
C ILE A 48 -7.97 -16.79 -0.97
N ARG A 49 -7.63 -17.88 -0.29
CA ARG A 49 -6.96 -17.90 1.00
C ARG A 49 -5.74 -18.79 0.90
N TYR A 50 -4.64 -18.34 1.42
CA TYR A 50 -3.37 -19.05 1.38
C TYR A 50 -2.59 -18.83 2.68
N THR A 51 -1.53 -19.60 2.88
CA THR A 51 -0.66 -19.48 4.03
C THR A 51 0.56 -18.62 3.71
N THR A 52 1.02 -17.86 4.69
CA THR A 52 2.31 -17.16 4.64
C THR A 52 3.00 -17.26 5.99
N GLN A 53 4.24 -16.83 6.09
CA GLN A 53 4.99 -16.78 7.33
C GLN A 53 5.09 -15.34 7.84
N ASN A 54 4.70 -15.12 9.10
CA ASN A 54 4.94 -13.85 9.77
C ASN A 54 6.41 -13.72 10.19
N GLU A 55 6.80 -12.57 10.70
CA GLU A 55 8.18 -12.30 11.12
C GLU A 55 8.63 -13.17 12.31
N ALA A 56 7.71 -13.64 13.15
CA ALA A 56 8.00 -14.58 14.22
C ALA A 56 8.24 -16.02 13.73
N GLY A 57 8.12 -16.28 12.42
CA GLY A 57 8.26 -17.61 11.84
C GLY A 57 7.00 -18.47 11.95
N GLU A 58 5.87 -17.89 12.34
CA GLU A 58 4.60 -18.60 12.44
C GLU A 58 3.86 -18.59 11.11
N THR A 59 3.21 -19.72 10.76
CA THR A 59 2.34 -19.76 9.59
C THR A 59 0.99 -19.14 9.90
N VAL A 60 0.57 -18.17 9.09
CA VAL A 60 -0.69 -17.42 9.21
C VAL A 60 -1.47 -17.46 7.89
N GLU A 61 -2.78 -17.23 7.99
CA GLU A 61 -3.66 -17.16 6.83
C GLU A 61 -3.72 -15.73 6.26
N VAL A 62 -3.69 -15.64 4.93
CA VAL A 62 -3.84 -14.39 4.18
C VAL A 62 -4.91 -14.59 3.10
N SER A 63 -5.67 -13.54 2.81
CA SER A 63 -6.59 -13.51 1.66
C SER A 63 -5.98 -12.78 0.47
N GLY A 64 -6.60 -12.96 -0.69
CA GLY A 64 -6.22 -12.30 -1.92
C GLY A 64 -7.21 -12.56 -3.05
N ALA A 65 -6.89 -12.08 -4.23
CA ALA A 65 -7.67 -12.32 -5.44
C ALA A 65 -6.79 -12.91 -6.54
N LEU A 66 -7.27 -13.95 -7.20
CA LEU A 66 -6.62 -14.58 -8.36
C LEU A 66 -7.49 -14.34 -9.61
N TYR A 67 -6.84 -13.87 -10.66
CA TYR A 67 -7.42 -13.72 -11.99
C TYR A 67 -6.67 -14.65 -12.94
N ASP A 68 -7.35 -15.72 -13.34
CA ASP A 68 -6.78 -16.73 -14.21
C ASP A 68 -7.07 -16.41 -15.67
N THR A 69 -6.16 -16.79 -16.56
CA THR A 69 -6.31 -16.61 -18.00
C THR A 69 -5.77 -17.81 -18.75
N PRO A 70 -6.54 -18.40 -19.68
CA PRO A 70 -6.06 -19.54 -20.46
C PRO A 70 -4.83 -19.19 -21.29
N ASN A 71 -3.84 -20.09 -21.30
CA ASN A 71 -2.56 -19.93 -22.04
C ASN A 71 -1.81 -18.66 -21.61
N ALA A 72 -1.79 -18.36 -20.33
CA ALA A 72 -1.06 -17.25 -19.76
C ALA A 72 0.45 -17.35 -20.09
N ARG A 73 1.08 -16.18 -20.13
CA ARG A 73 2.52 -16.04 -20.40
C ARG A 73 3.35 -16.01 -19.12
N GLY A 74 2.71 -16.04 -17.99
CA GLY A 74 3.28 -15.99 -16.66
C GLY A 74 2.33 -15.37 -15.67
N LEU A 75 2.77 -15.30 -14.42
CA LEU A 75 2.05 -14.78 -13.28
C LEU A 75 2.63 -13.44 -12.85
N ILE A 76 1.76 -12.44 -12.69
CA ILE A 76 2.13 -11.19 -12.03
C ILE A 76 1.53 -11.19 -10.62
N ALA A 77 2.37 -11.19 -9.60
CA ALA A 77 1.95 -11.01 -8.23
C ALA A 77 1.91 -9.50 -7.92
N VAL A 78 0.73 -9.00 -7.66
CA VAL A 78 0.46 -7.58 -7.41
C VAL A 78 0.37 -7.33 -5.91
N ALA A 79 1.23 -6.44 -5.46
CA ALA A 79 1.23 -5.86 -4.14
C ALA A 79 0.40 -4.56 -4.19
N PRO A 80 -0.78 -4.49 -3.54
CA PRO A 80 -1.62 -3.30 -3.60
C PRO A 80 -1.02 -2.15 -2.79
N GLY A 81 -1.36 -0.92 -3.18
CA GLY A 81 -1.08 0.27 -2.38
C GLY A 81 -2.01 0.36 -1.17
N THR A 82 -1.88 1.44 -0.41
CA THR A 82 -2.56 1.63 0.88
C THR A 82 -4.08 1.53 0.75
N ARG A 83 -4.69 0.66 1.55
CA ARG A 83 -6.15 0.44 1.61
C ARG A 83 -6.77 0.91 2.91
N GLY A 84 -6.04 0.81 4.00
CA GLY A 84 -6.47 1.03 5.37
C GLY A 84 -6.12 -0.14 6.25
N MET A 85 -6.72 -0.19 7.44
CA MET A 85 -6.44 -1.21 8.44
C MET A 85 -7.62 -2.19 8.63
N ALA A 86 -8.83 -1.82 8.24
CA ALA A 86 -10.00 -2.64 8.46
C ALA A 86 -10.18 -3.71 7.37
N ASP A 87 -10.61 -4.92 7.74
CA ASP A 87 -10.77 -6.06 6.83
C ASP A 87 -11.61 -5.78 5.59
N HIS A 88 -12.61 -4.92 5.70
CA HIS A 88 -13.46 -4.57 4.57
C HIS A 88 -12.78 -3.65 3.54
N CYS A 89 -11.59 -3.12 3.87
CA CYS A 89 -10.78 -2.34 2.93
C CYS A 89 -9.93 -3.22 2.01
N ALA A 90 -9.83 -4.53 2.30
CA ALA A 90 -9.02 -5.46 1.54
C ALA A 90 -9.36 -5.44 0.05
N PRO A 91 -8.38 -5.51 -0.87
CA PRO A 91 -8.62 -5.59 -2.31
C PRO A 91 -9.58 -6.71 -2.71
N SER A 92 -9.48 -7.87 -2.05
CA SER A 92 -10.33 -9.02 -2.33
C SER A 92 -11.71 -8.97 -1.67
N ALA A 93 -12.01 -7.94 -0.86
CA ALA A 93 -13.27 -7.84 -0.12
C ALA A 93 -14.50 -7.57 -1.00
N GLY A 94 -14.31 -7.06 -2.21
CA GLY A 94 -15.40 -6.70 -3.11
C GLY A 94 -15.06 -6.80 -4.59
N GLU A 95 -16.02 -6.40 -5.42
CA GLU A 95 -15.98 -6.51 -6.86
C GLU A 95 -15.46 -5.22 -7.50
N ALA A 96 -14.59 -5.35 -8.49
CA ALA A 96 -14.10 -4.23 -9.30
C ALA A 96 -13.53 -3.06 -8.47
N MET A 97 -13.76 -1.81 -8.93
CA MET A 97 -13.25 -0.58 -8.31
C MET A 97 -13.81 -0.29 -6.92
N LEU A 98 -15.08 -0.63 -6.68
CA LEU A 98 -15.71 -0.47 -5.37
C LEU A 98 -15.59 -1.81 -4.63
N SER A 99 -14.69 -1.88 -3.66
CA SER A 99 -14.47 -3.11 -2.91
C SER A 99 -15.53 -3.33 -1.83
N SER A 100 -15.93 -2.28 -1.12
CA SER A 100 -16.96 -2.39 -0.09
C SER A 100 -17.59 -1.05 0.27
N ILE A 101 -18.81 -1.11 0.85
CA ILE A 101 -19.41 -0.01 1.62
C ILE A 101 -19.84 -0.61 2.95
N LYS A 102 -19.23 -0.19 4.04
CA LYS A 102 -19.53 -0.70 5.38
C LYS A 102 -19.39 0.41 6.42
N ASP A 103 -20.41 0.57 7.27
CA ASP A 103 -20.39 1.50 8.41
C ASP A 103 -20.03 2.96 8.05
N GLY A 104 -20.33 3.38 6.81
CA GLY A 104 -19.99 4.71 6.29
C GLY A 104 -18.61 4.82 5.65
N SER A 105 -17.82 3.77 5.67
CA SER A 105 -16.53 3.65 5.03
C SER A 105 -16.66 3.04 3.62
N ILE A 106 -15.83 3.49 2.69
CA ILE A 106 -15.85 3.06 1.29
C ILE A 106 -14.48 2.53 0.90
N GLY A 107 -14.39 1.22 0.66
CA GLY A 107 -13.20 0.59 0.09
C GLY A 107 -13.16 0.80 -1.43
N ILE A 108 -12.06 1.39 -1.94
CA ILE A 108 -11.85 1.57 -3.38
C ILE A 108 -10.66 0.73 -3.83
N ASN A 109 -10.88 -0.14 -4.82
CA ASN A 109 -9.83 -0.95 -5.44
C ASN A 109 -9.22 -0.21 -6.64
N TYR A 110 -8.29 0.70 -6.38
CA TYR A 110 -7.66 1.51 -7.42
C TYR A 110 -6.59 0.75 -8.22
N GLU A 111 -6.21 -0.47 -7.85
CA GLU A 111 -5.41 -1.36 -8.71
C GLU A 111 -6.24 -2.10 -9.76
N ALA A 112 -7.57 -2.14 -9.67
CA ALA A 112 -8.40 -2.86 -10.63
C ALA A 112 -8.10 -2.52 -12.10
N PRO A 113 -7.83 -1.25 -12.49
CA PRO A 113 -7.45 -0.92 -13.86
C PRO A 113 -6.11 -1.53 -14.30
N ILE A 114 -5.09 -1.53 -13.44
CA ILE A 114 -3.80 -2.14 -13.79
C ILE A 114 -3.92 -3.66 -13.84
N VAL A 115 -4.66 -4.27 -12.93
CA VAL A 115 -4.98 -5.70 -12.96
C VAL A 115 -5.66 -6.08 -14.29
N GLY A 116 -6.68 -5.32 -14.71
CA GLY A 116 -7.33 -5.51 -16.01
C GLY A 116 -6.36 -5.39 -17.18
N THR A 117 -5.45 -4.44 -17.14
CA THR A 117 -4.43 -4.24 -18.17
C THR A 117 -3.45 -5.43 -18.24
N LEU A 118 -3.03 -5.96 -17.10
CA LEU A 118 -2.15 -7.13 -17.03
C LEU A 118 -2.86 -8.38 -17.58
N ILE A 119 -4.15 -8.58 -17.27
CA ILE A 119 -4.97 -9.67 -17.81
C ILE A 119 -5.12 -9.53 -19.34
N ASP A 120 -5.42 -8.33 -19.83
CA ASP A 120 -5.53 -8.03 -21.26
C ASP A 120 -4.19 -8.28 -22.01
N ALA A 121 -3.06 -8.08 -21.32
CA ALA A 121 -1.72 -8.42 -21.82
C ALA A 121 -1.43 -9.93 -21.84
N GLY A 122 -2.30 -10.75 -21.26
CA GLY A 122 -2.23 -12.21 -21.27
C GLY A 122 -1.50 -12.81 -20.08
N TYR A 123 -1.41 -12.10 -18.96
CA TYR A 123 -0.87 -12.61 -17.72
C TYR A 123 -1.99 -13.13 -16.79
N ARG A 124 -1.66 -14.13 -15.99
CA ARG A 124 -2.37 -14.42 -14.75
C ARG A 124 -1.99 -13.34 -13.73
N VAL A 125 -2.92 -12.98 -12.87
CA VAL A 125 -2.66 -11.97 -11.85
C VAL A 125 -3.12 -12.48 -10.49
N VAL A 126 -2.25 -12.44 -9.49
CA VAL A 126 -2.63 -12.63 -8.10
C VAL A 126 -2.40 -11.32 -7.34
N VAL A 127 -3.39 -10.89 -6.57
CA VAL A 127 -3.32 -9.71 -5.69
C VAL A 127 -3.37 -10.21 -4.26
N THR A 128 -2.36 -9.88 -3.44
CA THR A 128 -2.40 -10.16 -2.00
C THR A 128 -3.22 -9.12 -1.25
N ASP A 129 -3.84 -9.49 -0.13
CA ASP A 129 -4.41 -8.53 0.82
C ASP A 129 -3.42 -8.18 1.95
N TYR A 130 -2.29 -8.88 2.04
CA TYR A 130 -1.34 -8.87 3.15
C TYR A 130 -1.87 -9.51 4.44
N ILE A 131 -0.98 -9.73 5.41
CA ILE A 131 -1.36 -10.26 6.73
C ILE A 131 -2.26 -9.25 7.45
N GLY A 132 -3.34 -9.75 8.05
CA GLY A 132 -4.25 -8.98 8.89
C GLY A 132 -5.13 -7.97 8.15
N LEU A 133 -5.20 -8.02 6.81
CA LEU A 133 -6.18 -7.30 6.02
C LEU A 133 -7.09 -8.29 5.30
N GLY A 134 -8.39 -8.25 5.59
CA GLY A 134 -9.35 -9.25 5.09
C GLY A 134 -9.28 -10.61 5.80
N THR A 135 -8.40 -10.76 6.78
CA THR A 135 -8.22 -11.90 7.66
C THR A 135 -8.03 -11.44 9.10
N PRO A 136 -8.31 -12.29 10.11
CA PRO A 136 -8.17 -11.88 11.51
C PRO A 136 -6.75 -11.46 11.87
N GLY A 137 -6.62 -10.38 12.62
CA GLY A 137 -5.36 -9.81 13.10
C GLY A 137 -5.22 -8.34 12.74
N THR A 138 -4.08 -7.74 13.08
CA THR A 138 -3.75 -6.37 12.71
C THR A 138 -3.05 -6.37 11.35
N HIS A 139 -3.46 -5.50 10.44
CA HIS A 139 -2.75 -5.35 9.16
C HIS A 139 -1.31 -4.91 9.37
N THR A 140 -0.36 -5.68 8.85
CA THR A 140 1.09 -5.45 9.00
C THR A 140 1.62 -4.45 7.96
N TYR A 141 1.00 -3.27 7.97
CA TYR A 141 1.26 -2.16 7.06
C TYR A 141 2.73 -1.70 7.12
N LEU A 142 3.42 -1.67 5.98
CA LEU A 142 4.84 -1.34 5.83
C LEU A 142 5.82 -2.23 6.64
N ASN A 143 5.38 -3.36 7.19
CA ASN A 143 6.31 -4.36 7.69
C ASN A 143 6.99 -5.06 6.50
N ARG A 144 8.29 -4.81 6.33
CA ARG A 144 9.08 -5.29 5.18
C ARG A 144 9.02 -6.80 5.02
N ILE A 145 9.26 -7.54 6.10
CA ILE A 145 9.33 -9.00 6.06
C ILE A 145 7.95 -9.60 5.74
N GLU A 146 6.92 -9.18 6.49
CA GLU A 146 5.59 -9.78 6.37
C GLU A 146 4.89 -9.42 5.06
N GLN A 147 5.07 -8.20 4.55
CA GLN A 147 4.53 -7.83 3.23
C GLN A 147 5.27 -8.52 2.09
N GLY A 148 6.59 -8.67 2.21
CA GLY A 148 7.38 -9.43 1.24
C GLY A 148 6.99 -10.91 1.21
N HIS A 149 6.89 -11.56 2.37
CA HIS A 149 6.45 -12.94 2.47
C HIS A 149 5.03 -13.14 1.92
N ALA A 150 4.09 -12.28 2.29
CA ALA A 150 2.71 -12.37 1.79
C ALA A 150 2.63 -12.30 0.26
N LEU A 151 3.43 -11.45 -0.38
CA LEU A 151 3.47 -11.35 -1.84
C LEU A 151 4.13 -12.57 -2.49
N ILE A 152 5.25 -13.04 -1.94
CA ILE A 152 5.94 -14.24 -2.42
C ILE A 152 5.03 -15.46 -2.31
N ASP A 153 4.36 -15.63 -1.17
CA ASP A 153 3.50 -16.77 -0.92
C ASP A 153 2.18 -16.71 -1.68
N ALA A 154 1.68 -15.53 -2.03
CA ALA A 154 0.59 -15.38 -3.00
C ALA A 154 0.98 -15.95 -4.37
N ALA A 155 2.20 -15.63 -4.84
CA ALA A 155 2.75 -16.20 -6.06
C ALA A 155 2.93 -17.72 -5.92
N ARG A 156 3.57 -18.20 -4.85
CA ARG A 156 3.81 -19.62 -4.58
C ARG A 156 2.51 -20.44 -4.55
N ALA A 157 1.48 -19.90 -3.91
CA ALA A 157 0.16 -20.56 -3.78
C ALA A 157 -0.59 -20.70 -5.11
N THR A 158 -0.25 -19.89 -6.11
CA THR A 158 -1.03 -19.78 -7.35
C THR A 158 -0.24 -20.03 -8.62
N ALA A 159 1.11 -20.04 -8.55
CA ALA A 159 1.94 -20.34 -9.71
C ALA A 159 1.78 -21.78 -10.18
N HIS A 160 1.88 -21.99 -11.49
CA HIS A 160 2.03 -23.29 -12.08
C HIS A 160 3.50 -23.72 -12.06
N ASP A 161 3.79 -25.00 -12.26
CA ASP A 161 5.16 -25.50 -12.37
C ASP A 161 5.93 -24.75 -13.46
N ASP A 162 7.14 -24.29 -13.17
CA ASP A 162 8.03 -23.54 -14.08
C ASP A 162 7.41 -22.25 -14.66
N GLU A 163 6.41 -21.67 -14.01
CA GLU A 163 5.78 -20.42 -14.46
C GLU A 163 6.68 -19.22 -14.16
N ALA A 164 6.93 -18.39 -15.18
CA ALA A 164 7.63 -17.13 -15.01
C ALA A 164 6.78 -16.16 -14.14
N ILE A 165 7.41 -15.54 -13.15
CA ILE A 165 6.75 -14.66 -12.17
C ILE A 165 7.36 -13.26 -12.25
N ALA A 166 6.54 -12.23 -12.07
CA ALA A 166 7.03 -10.90 -11.74
C ALA A 166 6.26 -10.31 -10.55
N PHE A 167 6.94 -9.46 -9.78
CA PHE A 167 6.33 -8.66 -8.74
C PHE A 167 5.98 -7.28 -9.26
N TRP A 168 4.82 -6.78 -8.85
CA TRP A 168 4.34 -5.47 -9.24
C TRP A 168 3.74 -4.75 -8.04
N GLY A 169 4.15 -3.50 -7.78
CA GLY A 169 3.53 -2.69 -6.75
C GLY A 169 3.86 -1.21 -6.84
N TYR A 170 2.98 -0.38 -6.27
CA TYR A 170 3.14 1.05 -6.17
C TYR A 170 2.85 1.53 -4.75
N SER A 171 3.54 2.57 -4.25
CA SER A 171 3.36 3.09 -2.89
C SER A 171 3.66 2.01 -1.83
N GLN A 172 2.76 1.71 -0.90
CA GLN A 172 2.87 0.54 -0.01
C GLN A 172 3.26 -0.71 -0.82
N GLY A 173 2.59 -0.93 -1.95
CA GLY A 173 2.89 -2.05 -2.84
C GLY A 173 4.28 -1.98 -3.47
N GLY A 174 4.79 -0.78 -3.75
CA GLY A 174 6.16 -0.58 -4.21
C GLY A 174 7.19 -1.03 -3.17
N GLY A 175 6.95 -0.69 -1.90
CA GLY A 175 7.76 -1.20 -0.79
C GLY A 175 7.64 -2.72 -0.62
N ALA A 176 6.44 -3.26 -0.72
CA ALA A 176 6.20 -4.70 -0.60
C ALA A 176 6.81 -5.51 -1.75
N SER A 177 6.74 -5.02 -3.01
CA SER A 177 7.37 -5.69 -4.15
C SER A 177 8.90 -5.64 -4.08
N ALA A 178 9.47 -4.51 -3.64
CA ALA A 178 10.92 -4.42 -3.39
C ALA A 178 11.34 -5.37 -2.24
N ALA A 179 10.58 -5.44 -1.15
CA ALA A 179 10.82 -6.39 -0.06
C ALA A 179 10.76 -7.84 -0.54
N ALA A 180 9.77 -8.18 -1.36
CA ALA A 180 9.68 -9.52 -1.96
C ALA A 180 10.91 -9.83 -2.84
N ALA A 181 11.38 -8.86 -3.63
CA ALA A 181 12.58 -9.03 -4.44
C ALA A 181 13.85 -9.26 -3.61
N GLU A 182 13.96 -8.61 -2.43
CA GLU A 182 15.08 -8.86 -1.50
C GLU A 182 15.01 -10.25 -0.83
N LEU A 183 13.81 -10.73 -0.54
CA LEU A 183 13.62 -11.93 0.27
C LEU A 183 13.52 -13.22 -0.56
N VAL A 184 13.06 -13.14 -1.81
CA VAL A 184 12.66 -14.31 -2.59
C VAL A 184 13.80 -15.31 -2.81
N ALA A 185 15.04 -14.84 -2.99
CA ALA A 185 16.18 -15.72 -3.26
C ALA A 185 16.45 -16.71 -2.11
N ASP A 186 16.24 -16.29 -0.86
CA ASP A 186 16.45 -17.12 0.31
C ASP A 186 15.15 -17.81 0.78
N TYR A 187 14.01 -17.11 0.64
CA TYR A 187 12.72 -17.58 1.16
C TYR A 187 11.98 -18.53 0.21
N ALA A 188 12.10 -18.31 -1.11
CA ALA A 188 11.40 -19.08 -2.14
C ALA A 188 12.27 -19.30 -3.39
N PRO A 189 13.45 -19.94 -3.26
CA PRO A 189 14.41 -20.11 -4.36
C PRO A 189 13.86 -20.97 -5.50
N GLU A 190 12.75 -21.65 -5.33
CA GLU A 190 12.07 -22.45 -6.34
C GLU A 190 11.26 -21.62 -7.34
N LEU A 191 10.97 -20.34 -7.03
CA LEU A 191 10.18 -19.48 -7.89
C LEU A 191 11.03 -18.83 -8.98
N ASP A 192 10.56 -18.90 -10.24
CA ASP A 192 11.22 -18.27 -11.39
C ASP A 192 10.85 -16.79 -11.50
N VAL A 193 11.36 -15.96 -10.58
CA VAL A 193 11.10 -14.51 -10.58
C VAL A 193 11.99 -13.83 -11.63
N ARG A 194 11.36 -13.19 -12.62
CA ARG A 194 11.99 -12.60 -13.79
C ARG A 194 12.20 -11.10 -13.70
N ALA A 195 11.33 -10.37 -13.00
CA ALA A 195 11.40 -8.92 -12.88
C ALA A 195 10.59 -8.42 -11.68
N THR A 196 10.93 -7.23 -11.18
CA THR A 196 10.18 -6.54 -10.13
C THR A 196 9.96 -5.08 -10.51
N PHE A 197 8.71 -4.62 -10.45
CA PHE A 197 8.37 -3.20 -10.52
C PHE A 197 8.04 -2.67 -9.11
N ALA A 198 8.79 -1.65 -8.67
CA ALA A 198 8.64 -0.96 -7.41
C ALA A 198 8.42 0.54 -7.65
N GLY A 199 7.16 0.96 -7.74
CA GLY A 199 6.80 2.36 -7.94
C GLY A 199 6.64 3.10 -6.62
N ALA A 200 7.23 4.29 -6.50
CA ALA A 200 7.19 5.15 -5.30
C ALA A 200 7.33 4.37 -3.97
N PRO A 201 8.35 3.50 -3.83
CA PRO A 201 8.49 2.65 -2.66
C PRO A 201 8.82 3.47 -1.41
N PRO A 202 8.10 3.30 -0.28
CA PRO A 202 8.50 3.84 1.03
C PRO A 202 9.69 3.02 1.56
N ALA A 203 10.89 3.29 1.01
CA ALA A 203 12.08 2.48 1.23
C ALA A 203 12.75 2.73 2.58
N ASP A 204 12.56 3.91 3.15
CA ASP A 204 13.10 4.32 4.44
C ASP A 204 11.97 4.84 5.34
N PRO A 205 11.45 4.00 6.25
CA PRO A 205 10.37 4.41 7.16
C PRO A 205 10.72 5.63 8.01
N LEU A 206 11.98 5.81 8.38
CA LEU A 206 12.42 6.98 9.13
C LEU A 206 12.25 8.26 8.29
N ALA A 207 12.70 8.24 7.03
CA ALA A 207 12.57 9.37 6.12
C ALA A 207 11.10 9.74 5.84
N VAL A 208 10.18 8.77 5.85
CA VAL A 208 8.73 9.04 5.76
C VAL A 208 8.24 9.78 7.00
N MET A 209 8.64 9.34 8.19
CA MET A 209 8.22 9.96 9.45
C MET A 209 8.80 11.35 9.66
N GLU A 210 10.02 11.62 9.17
CA GLU A 210 10.68 12.94 9.25
C GLU A 210 9.99 14.03 8.42
N GLN A 211 9.18 13.68 7.43
CA GLN A 211 8.40 14.65 6.65
C GLN A 211 7.29 15.33 7.44
N GLY A 212 7.03 14.89 8.64
CA GLY A 212 5.93 15.38 9.47
C GLY A 212 4.63 14.64 9.23
N SER A 213 3.64 14.98 10.03
CA SER A 213 2.37 14.26 10.12
C SER A 213 1.21 15.24 9.95
N THR A 214 0.81 15.47 8.70
CA THR A 214 -0.40 16.27 8.40
C THR A 214 -1.22 15.61 7.30
N GLY A 215 -2.53 15.63 7.44
CA GLY A 215 -3.45 15.13 6.44
C GLY A 215 -3.31 13.62 6.18
N MET A 216 -3.20 13.21 4.92
CA MET A 216 -3.10 11.79 4.56
C MET A 216 -1.77 11.15 5.03
N LEU A 217 -0.68 11.92 5.07
CA LEU A 217 0.60 11.41 5.58
C LEU A 217 0.48 11.00 7.05
N GLU A 218 -0.22 11.76 7.88
CA GLU A 218 -0.49 11.41 9.27
C GLU A 218 -1.27 10.08 9.40
N THR A 219 -2.26 9.88 8.53
CA THR A 219 -3.03 8.63 8.50
C THR A 219 -2.14 7.42 8.18
N VAL A 220 -1.30 7.50 7.13
CA VAL A 220 -0.42 6.37 6.74
C VAL A 220 0.71 6.14 7.74
N VAL A 221 1.21 7.19 8.38
CA VAL A 221 2.15 7.08 9.51
C VAL A 221 1.46 6.42 10.70
N GLY A 222 0.21 6.76 10.98
CA GLY A 222 -0.60 6.09 12.00
C GLY A 222 -0.78 4.59 11.71
N TYR A 223 -1.05 4.21 10.46
CA TYR A 223 -1.15 2.79 10.06
C TYR A 223 0.15 2.03 10.28
N SER A 224 1.29 2.61 9.89
CA SER A 224 2.60 1.97 10.13
C SER A 224 2.91 1.85 11.63
N THR A 225 2.55 2.86 12.43
CA THR A 225 2.70 2.83 13.89
C THR A 225 1.91 1.70 14.52
N ILE A 226 0.65 1.50 14.12
CA ILE A 226 -0.19 0.39 14.57
C ILE A 226 0.45 -0.95 14.20
N SER A 227 0.88 -1.09 12.95
CA SER A 227 1.55 -2.28 12.43
C SER A 227 2.80 -2.62 13.25
N TYR A 228 3.71 -1.65 13.43
CA TYR A 228 4.94 -1.88 14.19
C TYR A 228 4.67 -2.19 15.66
N ALA A 229 3.71 -1.51 16.28
CA ALA A 229 3.32 -1.82 17.66
C ALA A 229 2.70 -3.22 17.80
N SER A 230 2.05 -3.74 16.76
CA SER A 230 1.51 -5.11 16.77
C SER A 230 2.60 -6.18 16.66
N THR A 231 3.65 -5.90 15.89
CA THR A 231 4.72 -6.86 15.58
C THR A 231 5.89 -6.79 16.57
N TYR A 232 6.29 -5.56 16.99
CA TYR A 232 7.50 -5.34 17.79
C TYR A 232 7.16 -4.92 19.24
N PRO A 233 7.40 -5.79 20.23
CA PRO A 233 7.07 -5.48 21.64
C PRO A 233 7.75 -4.21 22.19
N ASP A 234 9.03 -3.99 21.87
CA ASP A 234 9.77 -2.80 22.34
C ASP A 234 9.18 -1.52 21.76
N PHE A 235 8.77 -1.54 20.48
CA PHE A 235 8.11 -0.40 19.84
C PHE A 235 6.77 -0.09 20.50
N ARG A 236 5.98 -1.13 20.78
CA ARG A 236 4.69 -1.00 21.47
C ARG A 236 4.87 -0.42 22.86
N GLU A 237 5.83 -0.93 23.66
CA GLU A 237 6.11 -0.43 24.99
C GLU A 237 6.48 1.05 24.95
N ALA A 238 7.38 1.45 24.04
CA ALA A 238 7.76 2.85 23.84
C ALA A 238 6.55 3.72 23.48
N LEU A 239 5.70 3.26 22.55
CA LEU A 239 4.50 3.98 22.13
C LEU A 239 3.53 4.20 23.29
N GLU A 240 3.26 3.15 24.08
CA GLU A 240 2.33 3.19 25.20
C GLU A 240 2.77 4.14 26.32
N GLU A 241 4.07 4.31 26.54
CA GLU A 241 4.63 5.24 27.52
C GLU A 241 4.32 6.70 27.21
N HIS A 242 4.15 7.04 25.92
CA HIS A 242 3.94 8.41 25.45
C HIS A 242 2.50 8.74 25.07
N LEU A 243 1.62 7.74 24.91
CA LEU A 243 0.25 7.97 24.43
C LEU A 243 -0.63 8.65 25.47
N THR A 244 -1.34 9.70 25.04
CA THR A 244 -2.50 10.25 25.78
C THR A 244 -3.73 9.32 25.62
N ASP A 245 -4.77 9.54 26.43
CA ASP A 245 -6.07 8.87 26.23
C ASP A 245 -6.69 9.23 24.86
N GLU A 246 -6.40 10.40 24.32
CA GLU A 246 -6.84 10.82 23.00
C GLU A 246 -6.07 10.08 21.91
N GLY A 247 -4.76 9.95 22.04
CA GLY A 247 -3.93 9.15 21.15
C GLY A 247 -4.40 7.70 21.05
N ARG A 248 -4.70 7.07 22.20
CA ARG A 248 -5.24 5.70 22.22
C ARG A 248 -6.55 5.59 21.45
N ARG A 249 -7.47 6.56 21.61
CA ARG A 249 -8.75 6.58 20.87
C ARG A 249 -8.54 6.79 19.38
N TRP A 250 -7.60 7.64 18.99
CA TRP A 250 -7.30 7.93 17.61
C TRP A 250 -6.72 6.70 16.89
N PHE A 251 -5.73 6.04 17.47
CA PHE A 251 -5.18 4.79 16.91
C PHE A 251 -6.26 3.69 16.83
N ALA A 252 -7.08 3.52 17.85
CA ALA A 252 -8.19 2.55 17.83
C ALA A 252 -9.27 2.87 16.77
N ALA A 253 -9.41 4.14 16.37
CA ALA A 253 -10.27 4.52 15.26
C ALA A 253 -9.63 4.25 13.91
N LEU A 254 -8.31 4.51 13.77
CA LEU A 254 -7.55 4.20 12.56
C LEU A 254 -7.57 2.70 12.22
N GLU A 255 -7.48 1.80 13.21
CA GLU A 255 -7.59 0.34 13.01
C GLU A 255 -8.88 -0.09 12.30
N LYS A 256 -9.90 0.77 12.29
CA LYS A 256 -11.22 0.49 11.70
C LYS A 256 -11.48 1.28 10.42
N SER A 257 -10.49 2.00 9.92
CA SER A 257 -10.65 2.92 8.80
C SER A 257 -10.07 2.37 7.49
N CYS A 258 -10.65 2.82 6.39
CA CYS A 258 -10.04 2.75 5.06
C CYS A 258 -9.31 4.06 4.75
N ILE A 259 -8.34 4.03 3.84
CA ILE A 259 -7.59 5.23 3.41
C ILE A 259 -8.48 6.30 2.74
N THR A 260 -9.63 5.90 2.25
CA THR A 260 -10.63 6.76 1.63
C THR A 260 -11.57 7.44 2.62
N ASP A 261 -11.49 7.08 3.89
CA ASP A 261 -12.30 7.69 4.93
C ASP A 261 -11.82 9.12 5.23
N PRO A 262 -12.70 10.00 5.70
CA PRO A 262 -12.28 11.33 6.14
C PRO A 262 -11.22 11.25 7.24
N PRO A 263 -10.24 12.19 7.26
CA PRO A 263 -9.28 12.28 8.35
C PRO A 263 -9.97 12.33 9.71
N ILE A 264 -9.44 11.58 10.68
CA ILE A 264 -9.97 11.51 12.04
C ILE A 264 -9.40 12.70 12.83
N PRO A 265 -10.24 13.69 13.22
CA PRO A 265 -9.79 14.83 14.01
C PRO A 265 -9.28 14.39 15.38
N HIS A 266 -8.21 15.03 15.84
CA HIS A 266 -7.64 14.78 17.17
C HIS A 266 -6.99 16.05 17.74
N GLY A 267 -6.74 16.05 19.05
CA GLY A 267 -5.87 16.99 19.76
C GLY A 267 -4.47 16.39 19.95
N ASP A 268 -3.89 16.54 21.14
CA ASP A 268 -2.55 15.99 21.41
C ASP A 268 -2.60 14.46 21.55
N LEU A 269 -1.93 13.77 20.63
CA LEU A 269 -1.85 12.30 20.63
C LEU A 269 -0.85 11.79 21.67
N PHE A 270 0.17 12.55 21.97
CA PHE A 270 1.27 12.18 22.87
C PHE A 270 1.38 13.12 24.04
N GLU A 271 1.86 12.60 25.19
CA GLU A 271 2.09 13.38 26.40
C GLU A 271 3.08 14.53 26.13
N GLY A 272 2.85 15.66 26.78
CA GLY A 272 3.69 16.85 26.58
C GLY A 272 3.51 17.58 25.26
N GLY A 273 2.60 17.14 24.38
CA GLY A 273 2.36 17.72 23.06
C GLY A 273 3.46 17.41 22.05
N GLU A 274 4.25 16.35 22.28
CA GLU A 274 5.26 15.85 21.35
C GLU A 274 4.59 15.30 20.10
N THR A 275 5.33 15.27 18.99
CA THR A 275 4.94 14.60 17.75
C THR A 275 5.57 13.21 17.69
N LEU A 276 4.99 12.30 16.89
CA LEU A 276 5.59 10.99 16.66
C LEU A 276 7.01 11.12 16.08
N THR A 277 7.26 12.10 15.21
CA THR A 277 8.59 12.39 14.65
C THR A 277 9.61 12.71 15.75
N GLU A 278 9.25 13.56 16.73
CA GLU A 278 10.13 13.88 17.84
C GLU A 278 10.42 12.66 18.72
N LEU A 279 9.41 11.85 19.01
CA LEU A 279 9.57 10.62 19.79
C LEU A 279 10.51 9.63 19.08
N VAL A 280 10.30 9.42 17.78
CA VAL A 280 11.13 8.51 16.95
C VAL A 280 12.61 8.93 16.96
N LEU A 281 12.89 10.22 16.99
CA LEU A 281 14.27 10.74 16.99
C LEU A 281 14.93 10.71 18.39
N THR A 282 14.14 10.54 19.46
CA THR A 282 14.64 10.59 20.84
C THR A 282 14.66 9.24 21.55
N ASP A 283 13.93 8.22 21.06
CA ASP A 283 13.89 6.88 21.64
C ASP A 283 14.36 5.82 20.62
N ASP A 284 15.48 5.17 20.95
CA ASP A 284 16.12 4.15 20.11
C ASP A 284 15.22 2.93 19.82
N ARG A 285 14.18 2.68 20.61
CA ARG A 285 13.25 1.57 20.39
C ARG A 285 12.48 1.76 19.08
N PHE A 286 12.12 3.01 18.74
CA PHE A 286 11.51 3.35 17.48
C PHE A 286 12.50 3.25 16.32
N THR A 287 13.65 3.91 16.42
CA THR A 287 14.64 3.94 15.33
C THR A 287 15.17 2.54 14.98
N ARG A 288 15.33 1.64 15.94
CA ARG A 288 15.71 0.24 15.66
C ARG A 288 14.67 -0.45 14.78
N THR A 289 13.38 -0.32 15.10
CA THR A 289 12.29 -0.92 14.33
C THR A 289 12.22 -0.35 12.92
N LEU A 290 12.34 0.98 12.78
CA LEU A 290 12.30 1.62 11.45
C LEU A 290 13.48 1.20 10.59
N ASN A 291 14.69 1.14 11.15
CA ASN A 291 15.88 0.66 10.44
C ASN A 291 15.79 -0.83 10.06
N HIS A 292 15.13 -1.66 10.88
CA HIS A 292 14.89 -3.07 10.56
C HIS A 292 13.98 -3.23 9.34
N ASN A 293 13.05 -2.30 9.15
CA ASN A 293 12.11 -2.29 8.02
C ASN A 293 12.61 -1.50 6.81
N LYS A 294 13.83 -0.98 6.83
CA LYS A 294 14.45 -0.28 5.72
C LYS A 294 14.80 -1.24 4.58
N LEU A 295 14.51 -0.82 3.34
CA LEU A 295 14.92 -1.50 2.10
C LEU A 295 16.33 -1.09 1.66
N GLY A 296 16.88 -1.78 0.66
CA GLY A 296 18.19 -1.46 0.09
C GLY A 296 19.35 -2.07 0.87
N THR A 297 19.09 -3.05 1.73
CA THR A 297 20.13 -3.70 2.56
C THR A 297 20.57 -5.08 2.03
N VAL A 298 19.82 -5.63 1.08
CA VAL A 298 20.04 -6.95 0.49
C VAL A 298 19.99 -6.82 -1.04
N PRO A 299 20.89 -7.50 -1.80
CA PRO A 299 20.82 -7.46 -3.25
C PRO A 299 19.56 -8.15 -3.76
N VAL A 300 19.00 -7.67 -4.86
CA VAL A 300 17.90 -8.33 -5.56
C VAL A 300 18.46 -9.19 -6.71
N SER A 301 17.93 -10.39 -6.89
CA SER A 301 18.47 -11.39 -7.83
C SER A 301 17.94 -11.22 -9.26
N ALA A 302 16.73 -10.70 -9.43
CA ALA A 302 16.11 -10.40 -10.72
C ALA A 302 16.16 -8.88 -10.99
N PRO A 303 16.11 -8.44 -12.26
CA PRO A 303 16.03 -7.02 -12.59
C PRO A 303 14.90 -6.31 -11.85
N ILE A 304 15.19 -5.12 -11.32
CA ILE A 304 14.21 -4.30 -10.62
C ILE A 304 14.09 -2.89 -11.23
N MET A 305 12.88 -2.46 -11.53
CA MET A 305 12.60 -1.06 -11.85
C MET A 305 12.15 -0.33 -10.59
N VAL A 306 12.87 0.72 -10.21
CA VAL A 306 12.48 1.68 -9.18
C VAL A 306 12.01 2.96 -9.86
N MET A 307 10.76 3.33 -9.66
CA MET A 307 10.14 4.49 -10.31
C MET A 307 9.62 5.46 -9.25
N THR A 308 9.84 6.76 -9.45
CA THR A 308 9.33 7.79 -8.54
C THR A 308 9.09 9.11 -9.28
N ASN A 309 8.53 10.09 -8.57
CA ASN A 309 8.25 11.44 -9.05
C ASN A 309 8.92 12.47 -8.14
N PRO A 310 9.64 13.48 -8.68
CA PRO A 310 10.28 14.51 -7.86
C PRO A 310 9.30 15.38 -7.05
N ASP A 311 8.03 15.42 -7.46
CA ASP A 311 6.96 16.13 -6.76
C ASP A 311 6.04 15.20 -5.95
N ASP A 312 6.51 14.00 -5.59
CA ASP A 312 5.75 13.09 -4.73
C ASP A 312 5.54 13.74 -3.35
N ASP A 313 4.27 13.95 -3.01
CA ASP A 313 3.84 14.66 -1.80
C ASP A 313 3.43 13.72 -0.65
N LEU A 314 3.65 12.42 -0.81
CA LEU A 314 3.37 11.40 0.20
C LEU A 314 4.60 10.54 0.52
N VAL A 315 5.29 10.04 -0.51
CA VAL A 315 6.51 9.25 -0.37
C VAL A 315 7.71 10.04 -0.91
N PRO A 316 8.62 10.52 -0.04
CA PRO A 316 9.73 11.37 -0.46
C PRO A 316 10.58 10.77 -1.57
N GLU A 317 10.71 11.46 -2.71
CA GLU A 317 11.54 11.00 -3.83
C GLU A 317 12.96 10.60 -3.43
N PRO A 318 13.70 11.34 -2.57
CA PRO A 318 15.08 11.01 -2.27
C PRO A 318 15.31 9.60 -1.73
N GLN A 319 14.34 9.01 -1.02
CA GLN A 319 14.47 7.64 -0.51
C GLN A 319 14.40 6.59 -1.63
N ALA A 320 13.57 6.80 -2.66
CA ALA A 320 13.51 5.92 -3.82
C ALA A 320 14.78 6.02 -4.68
N THR A 321 15.31 7.24 -4.85
CA THR A 321 16.62 7.47 -5.48
C THR A 321 17.74 6.77 -4.70
N GLN A 322 17.72 6.84 -3.37
CA GLN A 322 18.73 6.16 -2.55
C GLN A 322 18.59 4.65 -2.65
N LEU A 323 17.36 4.12 -2.62
CA LEU A 323 17.11 2.68 -2.80
C LEU A 323 17.72 2.15 -4.11
N ALA A 324 17.51 2.86 -5.22
CA ALA A 324 18.09 2.46 -6.50
C ALA A 324 19.63 2.40 -6.44
N ARG A 325 20.25 3.42 -5.83
CA ARG A 325 21.72 3.46 -5.63
C ARG A 325 22.23 2.35 -4.72
N ASP A 326 21.50 2.03 -3.66
CA ASP A 326 21.87 0.98 -2.72
C ASP A 326 21.82 -0.37 -3.42
N TYR A 327 20.80 -0.65 -4.22
CA TYR A 327 20.72 -1.88 -5.03
C TYR A 327 21.82 -1.95 -6.08
N GLU A 328 22.12 -0.86 -6.80
CA GLU A 328 23.26 -0.80 -7.72
C GLU A 328 24.59 -1.09 -7.02
N ALA A 329 24.80 -0.50 -5.84
CA ALA A 329 26.00 -0.72 -5.03
C ALA A 329 26.14 -2.17 -4.54
N LEU A 330 25.02 -2.87 -4.33
CA LEU A 330 24.97 -4.28 -4.00
C LEU A 330 25.12 -5.21 -5.22
N GLY A 331 25.19 -4.65 -6.44
CA GLY A 331 25.40 -5.39 -7.69
C GLY A 331 24.13 -5.89 -8.37
N SER A 332 22.97 -5.36 -7.97
CA SER A 332 21.69 -5.68 -8.61
C SER A 332 21.53 -4.98 -9.97
N ASP A 333 20.72 -5.56 -10.86
CA ASP A 333 20.32 -4.95 -12.14
C ASP A 333 19.14 -4.01 -11.91
N VAL A 334 19.39 -2.70 -11.97
CA VAL A 334 18.43 -1.65 -11.59
C VAL A 334 18.09 -0.75 -12.76
N GLU A 335 16.83 -0.63 -13.07
CA GLU A 335 16.28 0.43 -13.93
C GLU A 335 15.67 1.52 -13.05
N TYR A 336 16.30 2.70 -12.97
CA TYR A 336 15.76 3.83 -12.21
C TYR A 336 15.03 4.81 -13.13
N ARG A 337 13.79 5.16 -12.78
CA ARG A 337 12.94 6.10 -13.52
C ARG A 337 12.46 7.23 -12.63
N LEU A 338 12.97 8.44 -12.91
CA LEU A 338 12.45 9.68 -12.33
C LEU A 338 11.49 10.33 -13.33
N LEU A 339 10.21 10.36 -12.98
CA LEU A 339 9.15 10.77 -13.88
C LEU A 339 8.58 12.13 -13.46
N SER A 340 8.59 13.09 -14.39
CA SER A 340 7.92 14.35 -14.18
C SER A 340 6.47 14.27 -14.63
N VAL A 341 5.56 14.59 -13.72
CA VAL A 341 4.12 14.63 -13.99
C VAL A 341 3.75 16.03 -14.46
N PRO A 342 3.15 16.21 -15.66
CA PRO A 342 2.71 17.52 -16.12
C PRO A 342 1.72 18.17 -15.15
N GLY A 343 1.93 19.44 -14.80
CA GLY A 343 1.10 20.21 -13.86
C GLY A 343 1.58 20.18 -12.41
N THR A 344 2.70 19.50 -12.14
CA THR A 344 3.39 19.55 -10.84
C THR A 344 4.37 20.72 -10.74
N LYS A 345 5.00 20.92 -9.58
CA LYS A 345 5.93 22.04 -9.35
C LYS A 345 7.15 21.99 -10.27
N THR A 346 7.69 20.78 -10.54
CA THR A 346 8.87 20.59 -11.40
C THR A 346 8.52 20.56 -12.88
N ALA A 347 7.28 20.29 -13.25
CA ALA A 347 6.80 20.24 -14.63
C ALA A 347 5.48 21.02 -14.80
N PRO A 348 5.47 22.36 -14.61
CA PRO A 348 4.27 23.16 -14.75
C PRO A 348 3.70 23.04 -16.16
N LEU A 349 2.38 22.94 -16.29
CA LEU A 349 1.71 22.95 -17.59
C LEU A 349 2.04 24.25 -18.33
N SER A 350 2.67 24.14 -19.49
CA SER A 350 2.82 25.27 -20.39
C SER A 350 1.45 25.60 -21.02
N SER A 351 1.17 26.88 -21.24
CA SER A 351 -0.04 27.37 -21.91
C SER A 351 -0.10 26.91 -23.37
N GLY A 352 -0.32 25.64 -23.62
CA GLY A 352 -0.30 25.01 -24.94
C GLY A 352 -0.15 23.49 -24.91
N SER A 353 0.00 22.88 -23.73
CA SER A 353 0.03 21.44 -23.60
C SER A 353 -1.37 20.88 -23.82
N SER A 354 -1.59 20.24 -24.95
CA SER A 354 -2.85 19.58 -25.32
C SER A 354 -2.85 18.18 -24.73
N LEU A 355 -3.66 17.95 -23.71
CA LEU A 355 -4.09 16.61 -23.29
C LEU A 355 -5.34 16.24 -24.12
N ALA A 356 -5.19 15.97 -25.39
CA ALA A 356 -6.28 15.44 -26.21
C ALA A 356 -6.19 13.91 -26.26
N PRO A 357 -7.33 13.18 -26.14
CA PRO A 357 -8.57 13.41 -26.88
C PRO A 357 -9.85 13.26 -26.03
N PHE A 358 -10.41 14.32 -25.55
CA PHE A 358 -11.78 14.35 -25.07
C PHE A 358 -12.52 15.50 -25.76
N ASP A 359 -13.68 15.20 -26.35
CA ASP A 359 -14.50 16.16 -27.12
C ASP A 359 -15.22 17.22 -26.26
N ASP A 360 -14.99 17.23 -24.93
CA ASP A 360 -15.48 18.28 -24.03
C ASP A 360 -14.33 19.19 -23.62
N ALA A 361 -13.94 20.06 -24.57
CA ALA A 361 -12.83 21.00 -24.43
C ALA A 361 -12.96 21.93 -23.21
N ASP A 362 -14.19 22.25 -22.77
CA ASP A 362 -14.43 23.18 -21.66
C ASP A 362 -14.15 22.55 -20.27
N ALA A 363 -14.48 21.29 -20.08
CA ALA A 363 -14.22 20.61 -18.80
C ALA A 363 -12.72 20.31 -18.62
N LEU A 364 -12.03 19.91 -19.70
CA LEU A 364 -10.58 19.69 -19.73
C LEU A 364 -9.77 20.97 -19.61
N THR A 365 -10.23 22.07 -20.23
CA THR A 365 -9.58 23.38 -20.11
C THR A 365 -9.66 23.88 -18.66
N ARG A 366 -10.74 23.61 -17.93
CA ARG A 366 -10.87 23.97 -16.50
C ARG A 366 -10.01 23.07 -15.61
N LEU A 367 -9.92 21.77 -15.91
CA LEU A 367 -9.03 20.84 -15.19
C LEU A 367 -7.55 21.16 -15.50
N SER A 368 -7.19 21.50 -16.74
CA SER A 368 -5.82 21.87 -17.10
C SER A 368 -5.39 23.24 -16.58
N SER A 369 -6.33 24.09 -16.19
CA SER A 369 -6.04 25.38 -15.55
C SER A 369 -5.87 25.27 -14.02
N TYR A 370 -6.26 24.13 -13.41
CA TYR A 370 -6.05 23.88 -11.99
C TYR A 370 -4.70 23.17 -11.83
N PRO A 371 -3.71 23.78 -11.16
CA PRO A 371 -2.42 23.11 -10.96
C PRO A 371 -2.63 21.81 -10.18
N ILE A 372 -2.24 20.67 -10.75
CA ILE A 372 -2.30 19.35 -10.09
C ILE A 372 -1.59 19.42 -8.74
N SER A 373 -0.53 20.25 -8.63
CA SER A 373 0.19 20.51 -7.38
C SER A 373 -0.66 21.05 -6.22
N ASN A 374 -1.88 21.51 -6.47
CA ASN A 374 -2.79 21.99 -5.44
C ASN A 374 -3.79 20.91 -4.98
N ILE A 375 -3.76 19.74 -5.61
CA ILE A 375 -4.59 18.59 -5.20
C ILE A 375 -3.73 17.73 -4.27
N PRO A 376 -4.11 17.56 -3.01
CA PRO A 376 -3.36 16.69 -2.08
C PRO A 376 -3.17 15.29 -2.67
N VAL A 377 -1.97 14.72 -2.49
CA VAL A 377 -1.60 13.38 -2.97
C VAL A 377 -1.53 13.25 -4.50
N ALA A 378 -1.73 14.31 -5.26
CA ALA A 378 -1.69 14.22 -6.73
C ALA A 378 -0.28 13.95 -7.26
N GLY A 379 0.75 14.47 -6.61
CA GLY A 379 2.15 14.17 -6.93
C GLY A 379 2.48 12.69 -6.75
N HIS A 380 1.87 12.06 -5.76
CA HIS A 380 2.02 10.63 -5.49
C HIS A 380 1.15 9.77 -6.40
N ALA A 381 -0.13 10.12 -6.58
CA ALA A 381 -1.10 9.28 -7.28
C ALA A 381 -1.00 9.35 -8.82
N ALA A 382 -0.66 10.49 -9.39
CA ALA A 382 -0.66 10.67 -10.84
C ALA A 382 0.33 9.74 -11.59
N PRO A 383 1.52 9.43 -11.09
CA PRO A 383 2.44 8.49 -11.74
C PRO A 383 1.89 7.08 -11.90
N ILE A 384 1.07 6.60 -10.95
CA ILE A 384 0.44 5.24 -11.04
C ILE A 384 -0.22 5.05 -12.40
N VAL A 385 -0.82 6.12 -12.89
CA VAL A 385 -1.68 6.08 -14.07
C VAL A 385 -0.95 6.51 -15.33
N LEU A 386 -0.19 7.59 -15.23
CA LEU A 386 0.47 8.17 -16.40
C LEU A 386 1.64 7.31 -16.88
N ASN A 387 2.23 6.52 -16.00
CA ASN A 387 3.48 5.80 -16.27
C ASN A 387 3.35 4.27 -16.18
N ALA A 388 2.15 3.74 -15.94
CA ALA A 388 1.91 2.29 -15.97
C ALA A 388 2.34 1.67 -17.32
N GLY A 389 2.20 2.41 -18.42
CA GLY A 389 2.63 1.97 -19.76
C GLY A 389 4.13 1.76 -19.87
N ASP A 390 4.95 2.63 -19.28
CA ASP A 390 6.41 2.50 -19.30
C ASP A 390 6.88 1.31 -18.47
N ALA A 391 6.28 1.12 -17.29
CA ALA A 391 6.59 -0.03 -16.45
C ALA A 391 6.16 -1.35 -17.10
N LEU A 392 5.01 -1.39 -17.77
CA LEU A 392 4.55 -2.56 -18.53
C LEU A 392 5.44 -2.85 -19.75
N ALA A 393 5.91 -1.81 -20.44
CA ALA A 393 6.81 -1.98 -21.57
C ALA A 393 8.15 -2.58 -21.13
N TRP A 394 8.71 -2.09 -20.01
CA TRP A 394 9.92 -2.65 -19.42
C TRP A 394 9.70 -4.09 -18.94
N LEU A 395 8.62 -4.37 -18.22
CA LEU A 395 8.28 -5.72 -17.78
C LEU A 395 8.20 -6.70 -18.97
N ALA A 396 7.71 -6.22 -20.11
CA ALA A 396 7.58 -7.03 -21.33
C ALA A 396 8.91 -7.51 -21.90
N GLU A 397 10.04 -6.93 -21.53
CA GLU A 397 11.37 -7.38 -21.92
C GLU A 397 11.74 -8.71 -21.26
N TYR A 398 11.25 -8.92 -20.02
CA TYR A 398 11.53 -10.13 -19.22
C TYR A 398 10.37 -11.14 -19.30
N MET A 399 9.15 -10.63 -19.42
CA MET A 399 7.91 -11.41 -19.50
C MET A 399 7.11 -10.97 -20.74
N PRO A 400 7.49 -11.36 -21.96
CA PRO A 400 6.93 -10.81 -23.20
C PRO A 400 5.42 -11.07 -23.31
N PRO A 401 4.56 -10.01 -23.36
CA PRO A 401 3.12 -10.12 -23.52
C PRO A 401 2.72 -10.42 -24.97
N LYS A 402 1.46 -10.80 -25.18
CA LYS A 402 0.81 -10.58 -26.49
C LYS A 402 0.77 -9.08 -26.75
N LYS A 403 0.87 -8.63 -28.01
CA LYS A 403 0.87 -7.20 -28.36
C LYS A 403 -0.16 -6.43 -27.55
N ILE A 404 0.31 -5.50 -26.73
CA ILE A 404 -0.54 -4.63 -25.91
C ILE A 404 -1.10 -3.53 -26.83
N ASP A 405 -2.40 -3.31 -26.82
CA ASP A 405 -3.00 -2.14 -27.43
C ASP A 405 -2.80 -0.92 -26.49
N ALA A 406 -1.78 -0.13 -26.80
CA ALA A 406 -1.40 1.04 -26.01
C ALA A 406 -2.56 2.06 -25.85
N THR A 407 -3.50 2.09 -26.80
CA THR A 407 -4.68 2.97 -26.75
C THR A 407 -5.63 2.55 -25.61
N ARG A 408 -5.82 1.25 -25.41
CA ARG A 408 -6.66 0.71 -24.33
C ARG A 408 -6.07 0.98 -22.95
N VAL A 409 -4.75 0.83 -22.81
CA VAL A 409 -4.03 1.14 -21.56
C VAL A 409 -4.25 2.59 -21.16
N ALA A 410 -4.10 3.53 -22.09
CA ALA A 410 -4.29 4.96 -21.81
C ALA A 410 -5.71 5.31 -21.35
N VAL A 411 -6.75 4.75 -21.99
CA VAL A 411 -8.16 5.04 -21.65
C VAL A 411 -8.51 4.47 -20.27
N THR A 412 -8.13 3.21 -19.98
CA THR A 412 -8.43 2.58 -18.70
C THR A 412 -7.72 3.30 -17.55
N SER A 413 -6.49 3.73 -17.77
CA SER A 413 -5.69 4.48 -16.84
C SER A 413 -6.28 5.86 -16.50
N ILE A 414 -6.76 6.60 -17.50
CA ILE A 414 -7.41 7.92 -17.32
C ILE A 414 -8.70 7.80 -16.49
N LEU A 415 -9.50 6.76 -16.71
CA LEU A 415 -10.71 6.51 -15.93
C LEU A 415 -10.41 6.24 -14.46
N ALA A 416 -9.29 5.57 -14.15
CA ALA A 416 -8.87 5.32 -12.78
C ALA A 416 -8.45 6.61 -12.04
N VAL A 417 -7.72 7.52 -12.69
CA VAL A 417 -7.41 8.87 -12.12
C VAL A 417 -8.66 9.63 -11.82
N LEU A 418 -9.59 9.65 -12.78
CA LEU A 418 -10.86 10.38 -12.59
C LEU A 418 -11.66 9.81 -11.42
N ALA A 419 -11.61 8.51 -11.18
CA ALA A 419 -12.28 7.88 -10.04
C ALA A 419 -11.58 8.20 -8.70
N VAL A 420 -10.25 8.18 -8.66
CA VAL A 420 -9.46 8.59 -7.47
C VAL A 420 -9.68 10.06 -7.17
N LEU A 421 -9.63 10.93 -8.20
CA LEU A 421 -9.87 12.36 -8.05
C LEU A 421 -11.34 12.67 -7.66
N ALA A 422 -12.31 11.89 -8.12
CA ALA A 422 -13.71 12.01 -7.72
C ALA A 422 -13.92 11.54 -6.26
N GLY A 423 -13.24 10.51 -5.82
CA GLY A 423 -13.22 10.06 -4.42
C GLY A 423 -12.66 11.14 -3.49
N VAL A 424 -11.51 11.71 -3.84
CA VAL A 424 -10.90 12.85 -3.12
C VAL A 424 -11.79 14.09 -3.18
N GLY A 425 -12.44 14.37 -4.32
CA GLY A 425 -13.38 15.49 -4.48
C GLY A 425 -14.63 15.37 -3.61
N SER A 426 -15.13 14.17 -3.34
CA SER A 426 -16.26 13.94 -2.44
C SER A 426 -15.91 14.19 -0.97
N VAL A 427 -14.67 13.98 -0.58
CA VAL A 427 -14.13 14.28 0.76
C VAL A 427 -13.94 15.79 0.96
N LEU A 428 -13.64 16.55 -0.11
CA LEU A 428 -13.42 18.00 -0.06
C LEU A 428 -14.71 18.82 -0.23
N ALA A 429 -15.79 18.23 -0.72
CA ALA A 429 -17.07 18.93 -0.96
C ALA A 429 -17.70 19.61 0.28
N PRO A 430 -17.55 19.12 1.52
CA PRO A 430 -18.02 19.83 2.71
C PRO A 430 -17.25 21.11 3.02
N SER A 431 -15.92 21.13 2.73
CA SER A 431 -15.06 22.29 3.02
C SER A 431 -15.29 23.47 2.07
N LEU A 432 -15.78 23.23 0.85
CA LEU A 432 -16.03 24.28 -0.15
C LEU A 432 -17.40 24.96 0.03
N ARG A 433 -18.33 24.38 0.80
CA ARG A 433 -19.65 25.01 1.09
C ARG A 433 -19.58 26.13 2.13
N GLY A 434 -18.44 26.33 2.78
CA GLY A 434 -18.22 27.41 3.74
C GLY A 434 -17.55 28.66 3.16
N LEU A 435 -17.27 28.70 1.83
CA LEU A 435 -16.59 29.79 1.14
C LEU A 435 -17.45 30.47 0.06
N ALA A 436 -18.78 30.20 0.04
CA ALA A 436 -19.76 30.87 -0.83
C ALA A 436 -20.68 31.80 -0.03
#